data_dccf63154e851af78195c9a32b0f8e5d
#
_entry.id   dccf63154e851af78195c9a32b0f8e5d
#
_cell.length_a   1.000
_cell.length_b   1.000
_cell.length_c   1.000
_cell.angle_alpha   90.00
_cell.angle_beta   90.00
_cell.angle_gamma   90.00
#
_symmetry.space_group_name_H-M   'P 1'
#
loop_
_entity.id
_entity.type
_entity.pdbx_description
1 polymer ?
#
loop_
_entity_poly.entity_id
_entity_poly.type
_entity_poly.pdbx_seq_one_letter_code
_entity_poly.pdbx_strand_id
1 'polypeptide(L)'
;DRAEGTLVCIYNHKANFDPLYKIGEQDISTFVNFSHLSKISEDIDIDVCGYLTQYNFLINLGILNIFENKKFDDKEKHIELNRLKNILLPNAMGELFKVLILKKNINTKLLSTKEFNHIHKL
;
A
#
# COMPACT_ATOMS: atom_id res chain seq x y z
N ASP A 1 -15.94 11.78 5.35
CA ASP A 1 -16.15 11.43 6.77
C ASP A 1 -17.14 10.27 6.85
N ARG A 2 -16.69 9.14 7.42
CA ARG A 2 -17.56 8.00 7.69
C ARG A 2 -18.07 8.15 9.12
N ALA A 3 -19.38 8.30 9.29
CA ALA A 3 -20.02 8.48 10.59
C ALA A 3 -19.77 7.33 11.57
N GLU A 4 -19.51 6.12 11.07
CA GLU A 4 -19.26 4.91 11.86
C GLU A 4 -17.78 4.56 12.04
N GLY A 5 -16.86 5.42 11.59
CA GLY A 5 -15.43 5.14 11.65
C GLY A 5 -14.96 4.12 10.61
N THR A 6 -13.74 3.62 10.76
CA THR A 6 -13.10 2.70 9.82
C THR A 6 -12.56 1.42 10.47
N LEU A 7 -12.82 1.25 11.77
CA LEU A 7 -12.38 0.08 12.53
C LEU A 7 -13.19 -1.15 12.11
N VAL A 8 -12.49 -2.23 11.82
CA VAL A 8 -13.06 -3.55 11.57
C VAL A 8 -12.23 -4.61 12.28
N CYS A 9 -12.89 -5.54 12.93
CA CYS A 9 -12.27 -6.67 13.60
C CYS A 9 -12.55 -7.96 12.82
N ILE A 10 -11.60 -8.87 12.75
CA ILE A 10 -11.73 -10.11 12.02
C ILE A 10 -11.39 -11.28 12.96
N TYR A 11 -12.37 -12.15 13.16
CA TYR A 11 -12.22 -13.39 13.92
C TYR A 11 -12.75 -14.57 13.11
N ASN A 12 -11.92 -15.61 12.93
CA ASN A 12 -12.26 -16.78 12.11
C ASN A 12 -12.83 -16.41 10.72
N HIS A 13 -12.16 -15.48 10.01
CA HIS A 13 -12.56 -14.95 8.70
C HIS A 13 -13.92 -14.24 8.66
N LYS A 14 -14.48 -13.88 9.81
CA LYS A 14 -15.73 -13.10 9.92
C LYS A 14 -15.43 -11.72 10.47
N ALA A 15 -15.94 -10.70 9.77
CA ALA A 15 -15.82 -9.32 10.21
C ALA A 15 -16.85 -9.02 11.32
N ASN A 16 -16.42 -8.22 12.30
CA ASN A 16 -17.25 -7.60 13.32
C ASN A 16 -16.71 -6.21 13.66
N PHE A 17 -17.43 -5.42 14.45
CA PHE A 17 -17.07 -4.04 14.79
C PHE A 17 -16.83 -3.84 16.29
N ASP A 18 -16.76 -4.92 17.06
CA ASP A 18 -16.49 -4.86 18.50
C ASP A 18 -15.05 -5.24 18.80
N PRO A 19 -14.16 -4.25 19.10
CA PRO A 19 -12.76 -4.52 19.41
C PRO A 19 -12.54 -5.27 20.72
N LEU A 20 -13.56 -5.33 21.59
CA LEU A 20 -13.50 -6.02 22.86
C LEU A 20 -14.04 -7.47 22.77
N TYR A 21 -14.63 -7.85 21.63
CA TYR A 21 -15.00 -9.24 21.37
C TYR A 21 -13.74 -10.09 21.16
N LYS A 22 -13.63 -11.21 21.88
CA LYS A 22 -12.47 -12.12 21.71
C LYS A 22 -11.12 -11.42 21.78
N ILE A 23 -10.88 -10.69 22.86
CA ILE A 23 -9.64 -9.93 23.11
C ILE A 23 -8.42 -10.84 22.99
N GLY A 24 -7.47 -10.46 22.14
CA GLY A 24 -6.25 -11.22 21.86
C GLY A 24 -6.40 -12.34 20.84
N GLU A 25 -7.62 -12.62 20.33
CA GLU A 25 -7.88 -13.68 19.35
C GLU A 25 -8.35 -13.15 17.99
N GLN A 26 -8.55 -11.84 17.83
CA GLN A 26 -9.02 -11.22 16.59
C GLN A 26 -8.03 -10.20 16.05
N ASP A 27 -8.00 -10.04 14.73
CA ASP A 27 -7.28 -8.96 14.06
C ASP A 27 -8.09 -7.68 14.13
N ILE A 28 -7.46 -6.59 14.50
CA ILE A 28 -8.07 -5.24 14.50
C ILE A 28 -7.44 -4.42 13.40
N SER A 29 -8.25 -3.97 12.45
CA SER A 29 -7.83 -3.19 11.31
C SER A 29 -8.57 -1.87 11.22
N THR A 30 -7.90 -0.85 10.69
CA THR A 30 -8.50 0.44 10.36
C THR A 30 -7.87 1.02 9.10
N PHE A 31 -8.58 1.90 8.41
CA PHE A 31 -7.99 2.60 7.29
C PHE A 31 -7.01 3.67 7.76
N VAL A 32 -5.91 3.79 7.04
CA VAL A 32 -4.91 4.83 7.28
C VAL A 32 -5.42 6.16 6.74
N ASN A 33 -5.39 7.20 7.58
CA ASN A 33 -5.64 8.58 7.15
C ASN A 33 -4.34 9.21 6.65
N PHE A 34 -4.08 9.08 5.35
CA PHE A 34 -2.85 9.57 4.72
C PHE A 34 -2.73 11.09 4.77
N SER A 35 -3.85 11.83 4.66
CA SER A 35 -3.84 13.30 4.78
C SER A 35 -3.42 13.74 6.17
N HIS A 36 -3.85 13.01 7.21
CA HIS A 36 -3.42 13.30 8.59
C HIS A 36 -1.93 13.01 8.79
N LEU A 37 -1.44 11.90 8.24
CA LEU A 37 0.00 11.58 8.28
C LEU A 37 0.85 12.60 7.53
N SER A 38 0.38 13.07 6.38
CA SER A 38 1.04 14.14 5.61
C SER A 38 1.18 15.40 6.46
N LYS A 39 0.10 15.84 7.10
CA LYS A 39 0.10 17.02 7.96
C LYS A 39 1.04 16.88 9.15
N ILE A 40 1.02 15.75 9.84
CA ILE A 40 1.95 15.52 10.97
C ILE A 40 3.41 15.49 10.48
N SER A 41 3.68 14.96 9.29
CA SER A 41 5.05 14.91 8.78
C SER A 41 5.63 16.31 8.54
N GLU A 42 4.82 17.26 8.09
CA GLU A 42 5.22 18.67 7.95
C GLU A 42 5.60 19.28 9.30
N ASP A 43 4.83 19.01 10.36
CA ASP A 43 5.08 19.54 11.72
C ASP A 43 6.42 19.06 12.34
N ILE A 44 7.01 17.97 11.82
CA ILE A 44 8.25 17.37 12.32
C ILE A 44 9.39 17.37 11.30
N ASP A 45 9.35 18.25 10.31
CA ASP A 45 10.39 18.42 9.29
C ASP A 45 10.64 17.14 8.46
N ILE A 46 9.57 16.44 8.10
CA ILE A 46 9.60 15.29 7.20
C ILE A 46 8.80 15.63 5.94
N ASP A 47 9.45 15.62 4.80
CA ASP A 47 8.81 15.89 3.51
C ASP A 47 8.00 14.70 3.02
N VAL A 48 6.79 14.94 2.53
CA VAL A 48 6.06 13.99 1.72
C VAL A 48 6.57 14.06 0.29
N CYS A 49 7.18 13.02 -0.21
CA CYS A 49 7.71 12.99 -1.57
C CYS A 49 6.95 12.09 -2.54
N GLY A 50 6.02 11.28 -2.04
CA GLY A 50 5.16 10.47 -2.89
C GLY A 50 3.92 9.94 -2.21
N TYR A 51 2.83 9.92 -2.97
CA TYR A 51 1.59 9.22 -2.63
C TYR A 51 1.08 8.50 -3.88
N LEU A 52 1.11 7.18 -3.87
CA LEU A 52 0.85 6.35 -5.04
C LEU A 52 -0.06 5.17 -4.69
N THR A 53 -0.64 4.57 -5.73
CA THR A 53 -1.17 3.21 -5.60
C THR A 53 -0.01 2.21 -5.51
N GLN A 54 -0.23 1.06 -4.91
CA GLN A 54 0.76 -0.03 -4.89
C GLN A 54 1.19 -0.41 -6.31
N TYR A 55 0.25 -0.47 -7.25
CA TYR A 55 0.54 -0.71 -8.67
C TYR A 55 1.58 0.28 -9.20
N ASN A 56 1.31 1.58 -9.11
CA ASN A 56 2.20 2.61 -9.65
C ASN A 56 3.57 2.60 -8.96
N PHE A 57 3.61 2.38 -7.64
CA PHE A 57 4.85 2.25 -6.89
C PHE A 57 5.71 1.09 -7.39
N LEU A 58 5.13 -0.09 -7.55
CA LEU A 58 5.85 -1.28 -8.00
C LEU A 58 6.27 -1.19 -9.48
N ILE A 59 5.43 -0.61 -10.35
CA ILE A 59 5.79 -0.35 -11.76
C ILE A 59 6.97 0.61 -11.86
N ASN A 60 6.93 1.72 -11.10
CA ASN A 60 8.03 2.69 -11.09
C ASN A 60 9.36 2.07 -10.62
N LEU A 61 9.31 1.08 -9.73
CA LEU A 61 10.48 0.32 -9.27
C LEU A 61 10.92 -0.78 -10.25
N GLY A 62 10.18 -0.99 -11.35
CA GLY A 62 10.55 -1.94 -12.40
C GLY A 62 10.24 -3.39 -12.09
N ILE A 63 9.17 -3.67 -11.34
CA ILE A 63 8.79 -5.04 -10.95
C ILE A 63 8.64 -5.98 -12.16
N LEU A 64 8.17 -5.47 -13.32
CA LEU A 64 8.03 -6.27 -14.53
C LEU A 64 9.39 -6.71 -15.07
N ASN A 65 10.39 -5.81 -15.08
CA ASN A 65 11.74 -6.15 -15.49
C ASN A 65 12.38 -7.19 -14.56
N ILE A 66 12.11 -7.07 -13.25
CA ILE A 66 12.59 -8.06 -12.27
C ILE A 66 11.97 -9.43 -12.56
N PHE A 67 10.67 -9.47 -12.86
CA PHE A 67 9.95 -10.70 -13.18
C PHE A 67 10.45 -11.33 -14.48
N GLU A 68 10.64 -10.53 -15.55
CA GLU A 68 11.11 -11.00 -16.85
C GLU A 68 12.54 -11.55 -16.80
N ASN A 69 13.42 -10.93 -16.00
CA ASN A 69 14.82 -11.34 -15.88
C ASN A 69 15.01 -12.56 -14.96
N LYS A 70 14.01 -12.95 -14.18
CA LYS A 70 14.09 -14.14 -13.33
C LYS A 70 13.79 -15.40 -14.14
N LYS A 71 14.68 -16.39 -14.03
CA LYS A 71 14.48 -17.69 -14.66
C LYS A 71 13.52 -18.52 -13.79
N PHE A 72 12.43 -18.95 -14.41
CA PHE A 72 11.45 -19.85 -13.82
C PHE A 72 11.31 -21.08 -14.70
N ASP A 73 10.99 -22.22 -14.12
CA ASP A 73 10.40 -23.32 -14.90
C ASP A 73 8.94 -22.97 -15.26
N ASP A 74 8.32 -23.77 -16.16
CA ASP A 74 6.97 -23.48 -16.66
C ASP A 74 5.90 -23.49 -15.56
N LYS A 75 6.02 -24.34 -14.55
CA LYS A 75 5.08 -24.42 -13.43
C LYS A 75 5.27 -23.25 -12.46
N GLU A 76 6.51 -22.96 -12.10
CA GLU A 76 6.88 -21.81 -11.26
C GLU A 76 6.42 -20.50 -11.89
N LYS A 77 6.65 -20.33 -13.20
CA LYS A 77 6.27 -19.14 -13.94
C LYS A 77 4.77 -18.86 -13.84
N HIS A 78 3.94 -19.89 -13.94
CA HIS A 78 2.49 -19.74 -13.84
C HIS A 78 2.04 -19.33 -12.44
N ILE A 79 2.63 -19.90 -11.41
CA ILE A 79 2.37 -19.56 -10.01
C ILE A 79 2.79 -18.11 -9.72
N GLU A 80 4.01 -17.76 -10.10
CA GLU A 80 4.55 -16.42 -9.84
C GLU A 80 3.83 -15.34 -10.66
N LEU A 81 3.38 -15.64 -11.88
CA LEU A 81 2.54 -14.73 -12.66
C LEU A 81 1.20 -14.46 -11.97
N ASN A 82 0.56 -15.48 -11.38
CA ASN A 82 -0.68 -15.29 -10.63
C ASN A 82 -0.45 -14.47 -9.35
N ARG A 83 0.67 -14.68 -8.65
CA ARG A 83 1.07 -13.85 -7.49
C ARG A 83 1.28 -12.39 -7.91
N LEU A 84 2.00 -12.18 -9.01
CA LEU A 84 2.24 -10.84 -9.57
C LEU A 84 0.92 -10.14 -9.92
N LYS A 85 0.00 -10.86 -10.58
CA LYS A 85 -1.35 -10.32 -10.88
C LYS A 85 -2.09 -9.88 -9.62
N ASN A 86 -2.05 -10.67 -8.55
CA ASN A 86 -2.74 -10.34 -7.31
C ASN A 86 -2.23 -9.05 -6.66
N ILE A 87 -0.94 -8.75 -6.76
CA ILE A 87 -0.37 -7.54 -6.17
C ILE A 87 -0.48 -6.31 -7.08
N LEU A 88 -0.65 -6.50 -8.40
CA LEU A 88 -0.67 -5.40 -9.38
C LEU A 88 -2.07 -5.04 -9.85
N LEU A 89 -2.98 -6.01 -10.03
CA LEU A 89 -4.26 -5.71 -10.69
C LEU A 89 -5.14 -4.77 -9.84
N PRO A 90 -5.89 -3.86 -10.50
CA PRO A 90 -6.80 -2.92 -9.84
C PRO A 90 -7.87 -3.61 -8.99
N ASN A 91 -8.42 -4.72 -9.49
CA ASN A 91 -9.45 -5.51 -8.81
C ASN A 91 -8.93 -6.34 -7.62
N ALA A 92 -7.62 -6.31 -7.37
CA ALA A 92 -6.96 -6.98 -6.26
C ALA A 92 -6.28 -5.94 -5.36
N MET A 93 -4.97 -6.07 -5.17
CA MET A 93 -4.22 -5.22 -4.23
C MET A 93 -3.66 -3.95 -4.87
N GLY A 94 -3.54 -3.91 -6.21
CA GLY A 94 -2.81 -2.86 -6.93
C GLY A 94 -3.32 -1.43 -6.71
N GLU A 95 -4.63 -1.24 -6.74
CA GLU A 95 -5.26 0.08 -6.49
C GLU A 95 -5.80 0.24 -5.07
N LEU A 96 -6.14 -0.86 -4.41
CA LEU A 96 -6.69 -0.82 -3.06
C LEU A 96 -5.67 -0.29 -2.06
N PHE A 97 -4.44 -0.81 -2.12
CA PHE A 97 -3.35 -0.39 -1.25
C PHE A 97 -2.66 0.87 -1.78
N LYS A 98 -2.29 1.74 -0.85
CA LYS A 98 -1.61 3.01 -1.11
C LYS A 98 -0.23 2.99 -0.46
N VAL A 99 0.69 3.74 -1.05
CA VAL A 99 2.04 3.94 -0.57
C VAL A 99 2.26 5.42 -0.33
N LEU A 100 2.57 5.78 0.90
CA LEU A 100 3.05 7.11 1.28
C LEU A 100 4.55 7.05 1.44
N ILE A 101 5.27 7.95 0.80
CA ILE A 101 6.73 8.02 0.84
C ILE A 101 7.14 9.30 1.52
N LEU A 102 7.81 9.15 2.64
CA LEU A 102 8.35 10.23 3.45
C LEU A 102 9.87 10.27 3.32
N LYS A 103 10.45 11.46 3.34
CA LYS A 103 11.90 11.64 3.33
C LYS A 103 12.32 12.69 4.36
N LYS A 104 13.51 12.51 4.93
CA LYS A 104 14.11 13.49 5.80
C LYS A 104 15.55 13.74 5.37
N ASN A 105 15.89 15.01 5.12
CA ASN A 105 17.22 15.45 4.72
C ASN A 105 17.79 14.74 3.47
N ILE A 106 16.92 14.36 2.53
CA ILE A 106 17.31 13.71 1.27
C ILE A 106 16.91 14.63 0.11
N ASN A 107 17.87 15.05 -0.70
CA ASN A 107 17.64 15.91 -1.87
C ASN A 107 17.53 15.14 -3.19
N THR A 108 17.58 13.81 -3.14
CA THR A 108 17.52 12.96 -4.32
C THR A 108 16.09 12.69 -4.74
N LYS A 109 15.81 12.76 -6.04
CA LYS A 109 14.53 12.33 -6.61
C LYS A 109 14.45 10.81 -6.58
N LEU A 110 13.40 10.27 -5.99
CA LEU A 110 13.22 8.83 -5.86
C LEU A 110 12.62 8.23 -7.14
N LEU A 111 13.15 7.09 -7.57
CA LEU A 111 12.65 6.36 -8.74
C LEU A 111 11.18 5.97 -8.57
N SER A 112 10.79 5.58 -7.37
CA SER A 112 9.42 5.19 -7.04
C SER A 112 8.36 6.27 -7.25
N THR A 113 8.78 7.55 -7.34
CA THR A 113 7.90 8.71 -7.53
C THR A 113 7.98 9.31 -8.94
N LYS A 114 8.58 8.59 -9.88
CA LYS A 114 8.85 9.08 -11.24
C LYS A 114 7.57 9.42 -12.00
N GLU A 115 6.58 8.55 -11.92
CA GLU A 115 5.31 8.67 -12.65
C GLU A 115 4.12 8.43 -11.71
N PHE A 116 2.94 8.96 -12.08
CA PHE A 116 1.66 8.72 -11.38
C PHE A 116 1.67 9.05 -9.88
N ASN A 117 2.42 10.08 -9.49
CA ASN A 117 2.44 10.56 -8.12
C ASN A 117 1.20 11.42 -7.85
N HIS A 118 0.40 11.01 -6.88
CA HIS A 118 -0.87 11.65 -6.51
C HIS A 118 -0.76 12.52 -5.25
N ILE A 119 0.41 13.05 -4.95
CA ILE A 119 0.65 13.87 -3.74
C ILE A 119 -0.35 15.02 -3.60
N HIS A 120 -0.86 15.56 -4.71
CA HIS A 120 -1.87 16.61 -4.73
C HIS A 120 -3.25 16.18 -4.19
N LYS A 121 -3.44 14.90 -3.87
CA LYS A 121 -4.67 14.36 -3.28
C LYS A 121 -4.61 14.22 -1.76
N LEU A 122 -3.48 14.56 -1.14
CA LEU A 122 -3.30 14.60 0.30
C LEU A 122 -3.72 15.96 0.86
#